data_a537a19287df6ecd7c996b811d2581aa
#
_entry.id   a537a19287df6ecd7c996b811d2581aa
#
_cell.length_a   1.000
_cell.length_b   1.000
_cell.length_c   1.000
_cell.angle_alpha   90.00
_cell.angle_beta   90.00
_cell.angle_gamma   90.00
#
_symmetry.space_group_name_H-M   'P 1'
#
loop_
_entity.id
_entity.type
_entity.pdbx_description
1 polymer ?
#
loop_
_entity_poly.entity_id
_entity_poly.type
_entity_poly.pdbx_seq_one_letter_code
_entity_poly.pdbx_strand_id
1 'polypeptide(L)'
;MRVLAFEDHYDIEAMLSAGGVNTAGLILEQRWNSSDAVERIRGFAPDVLLLDHYMPPLSGYSVLEALLASDVQRPSTVIAMSSASDKNDAMVHLGADRGVVKFDLAELDLWPKRTLNNENTGQRNR
;
A
#
# COMPACT_ATOMS: atom_id res chain seq x y z
N MET A 1 -7.49 -6.39 8.17
CA MET A 1 -6.62 -5.25 7.82
C MET A 1 -7.19 -4.55 6.60
N ARG A 2 -7.44 -3.26 6.73
CA ARG A 2 -8.00 -2.45 5.65
C ARG A 2 -6.85 -1.73 4.94
N VAL A 3 -6.74 -1.92 3.64
CA VAL A 3 -5.64 -1.38 2.83
C VAL A 3 -6.22 -0.55 1.70
N LEU A 4 -5.79 0.70 1.59
CA LEU A 4 -6.14 1.57 0.48
C LEU A 4 -4.88 1.88 -0.30
N ALA A 5 -4.87 1.57 -1.60
CA ALA A 5 -3.73 1.81 -2.47
C ALA A 5 -4.09 2.84 -3.53
N PHE A 6 -3.22 3.83 -3.70
CA PHE A 6 -3.26 4.75 -4.83
C PHE A 6 -2.15 4.36 -5.79
N GLU A 7 -2.53 3.74 -6.89
CA GLU A 7 -1.61 3.23 -7.90
C GLU A 7 -2.35 3.22 -9.24
N ASP A 8 -1.77 3.84 -10.28
CA ASP A 8 -2.47 4.06 -11.55
C ASP A 8 -2.10 3.07 -12.65
N HIS A 9 -1.18 2.14 -12.39
CA HIS A 9 -0.65 1.29 -13.47
C HIS A 9 -0.70 -0.20 -13.17
N TYR A 10 -0.35 -0.62 -11.95
CA TYR A 10 -0.25 -2.04 -11.58
C TYR A 10 -1.37 -2.44 -10.62
N ASP A 11 -1.87 -3.66 -10.78
CA ASP A 11 -2.85 -4.24 -9.86
C ASP A 11 -2.13 -4.66 -8.57
N ILE A 12 -2.37 -3.93 -7.50
CA ILE A 12 -1.68 -4.15 -6.22
C ILE A 12 -2.08 -5.48 -5.60
N GLU A 13 -3.36 -5.86 -5.69
CA GLU A 13 -3.79 -7.16 -5.14
C GLU A 13 -3.07 -8.31 -5.83
N ALA A 14 -2.99 -8.26 -7.15
CA ALA A 14 -2.29 -9.29 -7.92
C ALA A 14 -0.79 -9.33 -7.55
N MET A 15 -0.19 -8.16 -7.37
CA MET A 15 1.23 -8.06 -7.01
C MET A 15 1.49 -8.67 -5.63
N LEU A 16 0.65 -8.36 -4.66
CA LEU A 16 0.77 -8.90 -3.31
C LEU A 16 0.58 -10.42 -3.31
N SER A 17 -0.45 -10.89 -4.02
CA SER A 17 -0.74 -12.32 -4.12
C SER A 17 0.43 -13.08 -4.76
N ALA A 18 0.98 -12.55 -5.84
CA ALA A 18 2.13 -13.16 -6.51
C ALA A 18 3.36 -13.24 -5.58
N GLY A 19 3.48 -12.32 -4.65
CA GLY A 19 4.57 -12.28 -3.68
C GLY A 19 4.33 -13.09 -2.41
N GLY A 20 3.24 -13.86 -2.34
CA GLY A 20 2.99 -14.75 -1.21
C GLY A 20 2.10 -14.17 -0.11
N VAL A 21 1.53 -13.00 -0.33
CA VAL A 21 0.61 -12.41 0.65
C VAL A 21 -0.74 -13.10 0.58
N ASN A 22 -1.34 -13.38 1.74
CA ASN A 22 -2.70 -13.89 1.82
C ASN A 22 -3.67 -12.71 1.66
N THR A 23 -4.04 -12.42 0.41
CA THR A 23 -4.93 -11.27 0.12
C THR A 23 -6.35 -11.50 0.63
N ALA A 24 -6.75 -12.75 0.88
CA ALA A 24 -8.06 -13.04 1.49
C ALA A 24 -8.15 -12.49 2.91
N GLY A 25 -7.02 -12.26 3.58
CA GLY A 25 -6.97 -11.62 4.90
C GLY A 25 -7.03 -10.10 4.86
N LEU A 26 -7.18 -9.50 3.67
CA LEU A 26 -7.17 -8.05 3.50
C LEU A 26 -8.53 -7.58 2.99
N ILE A 27 -8.92 -6.37 3.42
CA ILE A 27 -9.98 -5.61 2.76
C ILE A 27 -9.24 -4.54 1.98
N LEU A 28 -9.02 -4.81 0.70
CA LEU A 28 -8.15 -3.97 -0.14
C LEU A 28 -8.97 -3.24 -1.20
N GLU A 29 -8.79 -1.94 -1.26
CA GLU A 29 -9.34 -1.10 -2.32
C GLU A 29 -8.19 -0.40 -3.03
N GLN A 30 -8.24 -0.36 -4.36
CA GLN A 30 -7.28 0.39 -5.16
C GLN A 30 -8.00 1.52 -5.90
N ARG A 31 -7.39 2.70 -5.84
CA ARG A 31 -7.80 3.86 -6.64
C ARG A 31 -6.75 4.07 -7.71
N TRP A 32 -7.20 4.21 -8.95
CA TRP A 32 -6.34 4.30 -10.13
C TRP A 32 -5.96 5.73 -10.49
N ASN A 33 -6.41 6.68 -9.68
CA ASN A 33 -6.03 8.08 -9.75
C ASN A 33 -6.18 8.69 -8.36
N SER A 34 -5.68 9.90 -8.19
CA SER A 34 -5.69 10.58 -6.90
C SER A 34 -6.83 11.58 -6.73
N SER A 35 -7.87 11.51 -7.59
CA SER A 35 -9.04 12.36 -7.44
C SER A 35 -9.69 12.14 -6.08
N ASP A 36 -9.97 13.24 -5.38
CA ASP A 36 -10.62 13.21 -4.06
C ASP A 36 -9.88 12.32 -3.06
N ALA A 37 -8.55 12.26 -3.15
CA ALA A 37 -7.76 11.31 -2.37
C ALA A 37 -8.02 11.41 -0.86
N VAL A 38 -8.02 12.62 -0.30
CA VAL A 38 -8.21 12.80 1.14
C VAL A 38 -9.60 12.33 1.56
N GLU A 39 -10.63 12.60 0.75
CA GLU A 39 -11.99 12.14 1.04
C GLU A 39 -12.11 10.63 0.90
N ARG A 40 -11.40 10.02 -0.04
CA ARG A 40 -11.37 8.56 -0.16
C ARG A 40 -10.72 7.92 1.06
N ILE A 41 -9.64 8.52 1.55
CA ILE A 41 -8.98 8.06 2.78
C ILE A 41 -9.94 8.18 3.97
N ARG A 42 -10.63 9.31 4.08
CA ARG A 42 -11.61 9.52 5.14
C ARG A 42 -12.68 8.44 5.10
N GLY A 43 -13.27 8.19 3.94
CA GLY A 43 -14.40 7.27 3.81
C GLY A 43 -13.99 5.81 3.99
N PHE A 44 -12.84 5.42 3.50
CA PHE A 44 -12.38 4.03 3.60
C PHE A 44 -11.81 3.73 4.99
N ALA A 45 -11.19 4.71 5.63
CA ALA A 45 -10.54 4.55 6.93
C ALA A 45 -9.54 3.40 6.92
N PRO A 46 -8.50 3.46 6.10
CA PRO A 46 -7.54 2.35 6.00
C PRO A 46 -6.66 2.25 7.23
N ASP A 47 -6.23 1.02 7.54
CA ASP A 47 -5.14 0.77 8.49
C ASP A 47 -3.80 1.07 7.81
N VAL A 48 -3.69 0.68 6.52
CA VAL A 48 -2.49 0.86 5.72
C VAL A 48 -2.84 1.66 4.48
N LEU A 49 -2.08 2.71 4.22
CA LEU A 49 -2.20 3.54 3.03
C LEU A 49 -0.95 3.34 2.18
N LEU A 50 -1.14 2.92 0.93
CA LEU A 50 -0.06 2.74 -0.04
C LEU A 50 -0.15 3.87 -1.05
N LEU A 51 0.94 4.60 -1.24
CA LEU A 51 0.98 5.75 -2.14
C LEU A 51 2.10 5.61 -3.16
N ASP A 52 1.74 5.49 -4.44
CA ASP A 52 2.68 5.71 -5.52
C ASP A 52 2.90 7.22 -5.68
N HIS A 53 4.09 7.61 -6.14
CA HIS A 53 4.37 9.03 -6.36
C HIS A 53 3.74 9.54 -7.66
N TYR A 54 3.90 8.77 -8.74
CA TYR A 54 3.47 9.21 -10.07
C TYR A 54 2.00 8.86 -10.31
N MET A 55 1.12 9.80 -9.96
CA MET A 55 -0.33 9.65 -10.02
C MET A 55 -0.96 10.92 -10.58
N PRO A 56 -1.92 10.83 -11.53
CA PRO A 56 -2.74 11.97 -11.87
C PRO A 56 -3.98 12.02 -10.99
N PRO A 57 -4.56 13.16 -10.67
CA PRO A 57 -4.04 14.51 -10.95
C PRO A 57 -3.03 15.01 -9.91
N LEU A 58 -2.92 14.36 -8.75
CA LEU A 58 -1.99 14.73 -7.69
C LEU A 58 -0.96 13.62 -7.49
N SER A 59 0.31 14.00 -7.32
CA SER A 59 1.35 13.04 -6.97
C SER A 59 1.08 12.45 -5.59
N GLY A 60 1.67 11.26 -5.32
CA GLY A 60 1.58 10.67 -3.98
C GLY A 60 2.11 11.59 -2.90
N TYR A 61 3.17 12.35 -3.21
CA TYR A 61 3.71 13.35 -2.28
C TYR A 61 2.63 14.40 -1.95
N SER A 62 1.95 14.92 -2.96
CA SER A 62 0.90 15.93 -2.75
C SER A 62 -0.29 15.36 -2.00
N VAL A 63 -0.64 14.09 -2.24
CA VAL A 63 -1.71 13.42 -1.48
C VAL A 63 -1.33 13.34 -0.01
N LEU A 64 -0.10 12.92 0.29
CA LEU A 64 0.36 12.83 1.68
C LEU A 64 0.38 14.20 2.34
N GLU A 65 0.87 15.21 1.63
CA GLU A 65 0.90 16.58 2.14
C GLU A 65 -0.51 17.05 2.49
N ALA A 66 -1.47 16.84 1.59
CA ALA A 66 -2.86 17.23 1.81
C ALA A 66 -3.48 16.46 2.98
N LEU A 67 -3.19 15.16 3.09
CA LEU A 67 -3.69 14.34 4.19
C LEU A 67 -3.19 14.87 5.53
N LEU A 68 -1.90 15.15 5.64
CA LEU A 68 -1.30 15.61 6.88
C LEU A 68 -1.78 17.01 7.28
N ALA A 69 -2.18 17.82 6.29
CA ALA A 69 -2.74 19.17 6.54
C ALA A 69 -4.24 19.14 6.84
N SER A 70 -4.89 17.99 6.68
CA SER A 70 -6.35 17.84 6.84
C SER A 70 -6.68 17.46 8.29
N ASP A 71 -8.01 17.38 8.56
CA ASP A 71 -8.52 16.87 9.82
C ASP A 71 -8.74 15.35 9.79
N VAL A 72 -8.41 14.69 8.69
CA VAL A 72 -8.56 13.24 8.56
C VAL A 72 -7.53 12.55 9.44
N GLN A 73 -7.98 11.55 10.20
CA GLN A 73 -7.06 10.77 11.02
C GLN A 73 -6.08 10.03 10.11
N ARG A 74 -4.79 10.23 10.38
CA ARG A 74 -3.73 9.56 9.63
C ARG A 74 -3.85 8.04 9.82
N PRO A 75 -3.77 7.24 8.74
CA PRO A 75 -3.69 5.78 8.89
C PRO A 75 -2.50 5.39 9.76
N SER A 76 -2.63 4.27 10.47
CA SER A 76 -1.55 3.83 11.36
C SER A 76 -0.25 3.54 10.60
N THR A 77 -0.34 3.14 9.34
CA THR A 77 0.82 2.88 8.50
C THR A 77 0.64 3.53 7.14
N VAL A 78 1.62 4.35 6.74
CA VAL A 78 1.66 4.98 5.40
C VAL A 78 2.95 4.55 4.73
N ILE A 79 2.82 3.97 3.54
CA ILE A 79 3.96 3.42 2.80
C ILE A 79 4.06 4.12 1.44
N ALA A 80 5.22 4.71 1.19
CA ALA A 80 5.58 5.23 -0.12
C ALA A 80 6.11 4.07 -0.96
N MET A 81 5.52 3.82 -2.13
CA MET A 81 5.84 2.61 -2.92
C MET A 81 6.15 2.91 -4.37
N SER A 82 6.78 4.05 -4.65
CA SER A 82 7.20 4.36 -6.01
C SER A 82 8.34 3.46 -6.45
N SER A 83 8.45 3.22 -7.77
CA SER A 83 9.64 2.59 -8.33
C SER A 83 10.87 3.51 -8.24
N ALA A 84 10.68 4.81 -7.98
CA ALA A 84 11.76 5.78 -7.81
C ALA A 84 12.07 5.95 -6.33
N SER A 85 13.21 5.41 -5.88
CA SER A 85 13.55 5.40 -4.46
C SER A 85 13.72 6.80 -3.87
N ASP A 86 14.20 7.77 -4.67
CA ASP A 86 14.34 9.15 -4.21
C ASP A 86 12.98 9.79 -3.88
N LYS A 87 11.92 9.41 -4.61
CA LYS A 87 10.56 9.89 -4.33
C LYS A 87 10.02 9.28 -3.05
N ASN A 88 10.34 8.01 -2.80
CA ASN A 88 9.98 7.36 -1.55
C ASN A 88 10.67 8.03 -0.37
N ASP A 89 11.95 8.35 -0.52
CA ASP A 89 12.72 9.04 0.53
C ASP A 89 12.10 10.40 0.85
N ALA A 90 11.69 11.15 -0.17
CA ALA A 90 11.03 12.44 0.03
C ALA A 90 9.72 12.29 0.81
N MET A 91 8.93 11.24 0.50
CA MET A 91 7.68 10.99 1.19
C MET A 91 7.89 10.54 2.64
N VAL A 92 8.93 9.76 2.91
CA VAL A 92 9.30 9.40 4.29
C VAL A 92 9.69 10.65 5.06
N HIS A 93 10.48 11.54 4.46
CA HIS A 93 10.84 12.81 5.07
C HIS A 93 9.62 13.67 5.41
N LEU A 94 8.61 13.62 4.53
CA LEU A 94 7.36 14.36 4.76
C LEU A 94 6.52 13.76 5.89
N GLY A 95 6.55 12.43 6.06
CA GLY A 95 5.79 11.80 7.13
C GLY A 95 5.32 10.38 6.89
N ALA A 96 5.67 9.76 5.76
CA ALA A 96 5.36 8.34 5.56
C ALA A 96 6.23 7.50 6.50
N ASP A 97 5.72 6.34 6.89
CA ASP A 97 6.43 5.48 7.83
C ASP A 97 7.57 4.73 7.18
N ARG A 98 7.39 4.33 5.92
CA ARG A 98 8.38 3.53 5.19
C ARG A 98 8.32 3.86 3.72
N GLY A 99 9.46 3.68 3.06
CA GLY A 99 9.55 3.68 1.61
C GLY A 99 9.98 2.31 1.13
N VAL A 100 9.38 1.83 0.06
CA VAL A 100 9.76 0.56 -0.56
C VAL A 100 9.67 0.73 -2.08
N VAL A 101 10.63 0.16 -2.80
CA VAL A 101 10.52 0.09 -4.25
C VAL A 101 9.34 -0.81 -4.58
N LYS A 102 8.49 -0.37 -5.51
CA LYS A 102 7.17 -0.94 -5.77
C LYS A 102 7.14 -2.47 -5.80
N PHE A 103 8.07 -3.08 -6.53
CA PHE A 103 8.04 -4.53 -6.73
C PHE A 103 8.53 -5.33 -5.53
N ASP A 104 8.99 -4.66 -4.48
CA ASP A 104 9.36 -5.29 -3.22
C ASP A 104 8.26 -5.14 -2.16
N LEU A 105 7.11 -4.58 -2.54
CA LEU A 105 6.02 -4.31 -1.60
C LEU A 105 5.58 -5.55 -0.82
N ALA A 106 5.47 -6.69 -1.49
CA ALA A 106 5.02 -7.93 -0.87
C ALA A 106 6.02 -8.49 0.15
N GLU A 107 7.27 -8.01 0.12
CA GLU A 107 8.33 -8.48 1.03
C GLU A 107 8.25 -7.83 2.42
N LEU A 108 7.45 -6.77 2.56
CA LEU A 108 7.29 -6.14 3.86
C LEU A 108 6.65 -7.13 4.84
N ASP A 109 7.11 -7.10 6.08
CA ASP A 109 6.68 -8.05 7.10
C ASP A 109 5.34 -7.70 7.74
N LEU A 110 4.67 -6.69 7.24
CA LEU A 110 3.37 -6.28 7.77
C LEU A 110 2.19 -7.13 7.23
N TRP A 111 2.39 -7.88 6.14
CA TRP A 111 1.31 -8.59 5.45
C TRP A 111 1.06 -9.97 6.04
N PRO A 112 -0.22 -10.43 6.06
CA PRO A 112 -0.49 -11.85 6.34
C PRO A 112 0.08 -12.69 5.20
N LYS A 113 0.79 -13.77 5.54
CA LYS A 113 1.41 -14.64 4.53
C LYS A 113 0.56 -15.87 4.32
N ARG A 114 0.60 -16.42 3.09
CA ARG A 114 -0.04 -17.70 2.82
C ARG A 114 0.68 -18.79 3.62
N THR A 115 -0.10 -19.68 4.25
CA THR A 115 0.46 -20.85 4.93
C THR A 115 0.88 -21.87 3.87
N LEU A 116 2.04 -22.46 4.09
CA LEU A 116 2.49 -23.57 3.24
C LEU A 116 1.89 -24.85 3.76
N ASN A 117 1.21 -25.79 3.49
CA ASN A 117 0.58 -26.86 3.90
C ASN A 117 0.80 -27.89 3.60
N ASN A 118 0.85 -26.79 3.91
CA ASN A 118 1.12 -27.17 3.85
C ASN A 118 1.48 -27.71 3.58
N GLU A 119 1.51 -27.54 3.50
CA GLU A 119 2.15 -27.62 3.12
C GLU A 119 2.55 -28.19 3.18
N ASN A 120 2.34 -28.60 3.28
CA ASN A 120 2.94 -29.14 3.20
C ASN A 120 3.02 -29.74 3.41
N THR A 121 2.70 -29.90 3.51
CA THR A 121 3.07 -30.44 3.50
C THR A 121 3.20 -30.94 3.50
N GLY A 122 3.01 -31.55 3.44
CA GLY A 122 3.43 -31.99 3.10
C GLY A 122 3.34 -32.29 3.20
N GLN A 123 3.11 -32.40 3.43
CA GLN A 123 3.36 -32.64 3.23
C GLN A 123 3.28 -32.69 3.05
N ARG A 124 3.06 -33.05 3.19
CA ARG A 124 3.29 -33.31 2.87
C ARG A 124 3.29 -33.63 2.60
N ASN A 125 3.12 -34.04 2.71
CA ASN A 125 3.39 -34.44 2.29
C ASN A 125 3.38 -34.81 2.01
N ARG A 126 3.17 -35.22 2.15
CA ARG A 126 3.38 -35.67 1.66
C ARG A 126 3.39 -36.07 1.28
#